data_f8997bebdd378297d1e97e3b32d721a5
#
_entry.id   f8997bebdd378297d1e97e3b32d721a5
#
_cell.length_a   1.000
_cell.length_b   1.000
_cell.length_c   1.000
_cell.angle_alpha   90.00
_cell.angle_beta   90.00
_cell.angle_gamma   90.00
#
_symmetry.space_group_name_H-M   'P 1'
#
loop_
_entity.id
_entity.type
_entity.pdbx_description
1 polymer ?
#
loop_
_entity_poly.entity_id
_entity_poly.type
_entity_poly.pdbx_seq_one_letter_code
_entity_poly.pdbx_strand_id
1 'polypeptide(L)'
;ASTNYRVSRMKEILTYMNAHFCEDLEIAELASQFHMSESAFCRFFKSIMHISAVTYVNNLRIAESCRLLLSTEEAISKIASDCGFRNISYFNRVFQERMHQTPGQFRSLSAENRTAI
;
A
#
# COMPACT_ATOMS: atom_id res chain seq x y z
N ALA A 1 -22.10 -15.57 -14.89
CA ALA A 1 -22.13 -16.30 -13.63
C ALA A 1 -20.76 -16.33 -12.97
N SER A 2 -19.77 -17.05 -13.53
CA SER A 2 -18.44 -17.12 -12.91
C SER A 2 -17.72 -15.77 -12.92
N THR A 3 -17.89 -14.96 -13.95
CA THR A 3 -17.30 -13.62 -14.04
C THR A 3 -17.85 -12.69 -12.96
N ASN A 4 -19.17 -12.70 -12.76
CA ASN A 4 -19.80 -11.89 -11.71
C ASN A 4 -19.37 -12.32 -10.32
N TYR A 5 -19.23 -13.62 -10.08
CA TYR A 5 -18.75 -14.15 -8.82
C TYR A 5 -17.31 -13.68 -8.54
N ARG A 6 -16.45 -13.77 -9.55
CA ARG A 6 -15.04 -13.37 -9.40
C ARG A 6 -14.92 -11.86 -9.13
N VAL A 7 -15.68 -11.03 -9.82
CA VAL A 7 -15.67 -9.58 -9.60
C VAL A 7 -16.21 -9.25 -8.21
N SER A 8 -17.30 -9.87 -7.81
CA SER A 8 -17.88 -9.65 -6.49
C SER A 8 -16.91 -10.03 -5.37
N ARG A 9 -16.23 -11.19 -5.53
CA ARG A 9 -15.26 -11.63 -4.55
C ARG A 9 -14.06 -10.68 -4.49
N MET A 10 -13.59 -10.19 -5.62
CA MET A 10 -12.50 -9.21 -5.66
C MET A 10 -12.90 -7.91 -4.97
N LYS A 11 -14.14 -7.45 -5.15
CA LYS A 11 -14.63 -6.25 -4.46
C LYS A 11 -14.55 -6.42 -2.94
N GLU A 12 -14.90 -7.59 -2.41
CA GLU A 12 -14.79 -7.87 -0.99
C GLU A 12 -13.34 -7.82 -0.52
N ILE A 13 -12.43 -8.42 -1.29
CA ILE A 13 -11.00 -8.41 -0.99
C ILE A 13 -10.47 -6.98 -0.97
N LEU A 14 -10.78 -6.19 -1.99
CA LEU A 14 -10.31 -4.80 -2.09
C LEU A 14 -10.89 -3.94 -0.96
N THR A 15 -12.14 -4.14 -0.61
CA THR A 15 -12.77 -3.42 0.51
C THR A 15 -12.01 -3.69 1.81
N TYR A 16 -11.66 -4.95 2.06
CA TYR A 16 -10.89 -5.32 3.24
C TYR A 16 -9.49 -4.68 3.21
N MET A 17 -8.79 -4.80 2.08
CA MET A 17 -7.43 -4.27 1.94
C MET A 17 -7.42 -2.75 2.11
N ASN A 18 -8.37 -2.05 1.51
CA ASN A 18 -8.47 -0.59 1.62
C ASN A 18 -8.76 -0.13 3.05
N ALA A 19 -9.45 -0.95 3.83
CA ALA A 19 -9.76 -0.62 5.23
C ALA A 19 -8.62 -0.94 6.19
N HIS A 20 -7.72 -1.87 5.84
CA HIS A 20 -6.75 -2.44 6.78
C HIS A 20 -5.28 -2.33 6.34
N PHE A 21 -4.97 -1.59 5.28
CA PHE A 21 -3.61 -1.58 4.74
C PHE A 21 -2.58 -0.98 5.70
N CYS A 22 -3.00 -0.12 6.63
CA CYS A 22 -2.10 0.47 7.62
C CYS A 22 -1.81 -0.48 8.79
N GLU A 23 -2.53 -1.58 8.87
CA GLU A 23 -2.33 -2.60 9.89
C GLU A 23 -1.28 -3.60 9.43
N ASP A 24 -0.95 -4.54 10.30
CA ASP A 24 -0.03 -5.64 9.99
C ASP A 24 -0.75 -6.67 9.11
N LEU A 25 -0.86 -6.36 7.82
CA LEU A 25 -1.61 -7.16 6.86
C LEU A 25 -0.70 -8.20 6.22
N GLU A 26 -0.89 -9.47 6.62
CA GLU A 26 -0.19 -10.62 6.05
C GLU A 26 -1.03 -11.21 4.92
N ILE A 27 -0.39 -11.44 3.76
CA ILE A 27 -1.09 -12.00 2.59
C ILE A 27 -1.64 -13.39 2.88
N ALA A 28 -0.88 -14.22 3.63
CA ALA A 28 -1.34 -15.56 3.99
C ALA A 28 -2.61 -15.52 4.85
N GLU A 29 -2.68 -14.60 5.81
CA GLU A 29 -3.86 -14.44 6.66
C GLU A 29 -5.04 -13.90 5.85
N LEU A 30 -4.79 -12.96 4.97
CA LEU A 30 -5.81 -12.41 4.08
C LEU A 30 -6.41 -13.50 3.19
N ALA A 31 -5.54 -14.32 2.59
CA ALA A 31 -5.98 -15.45 1.77
C ALA A 31 -6.87 -16.40 2.57
N SER A 32 -6.47 -16.70 3.80
CA SER A 32 -7.22 -17.59 4.69
C SER A 32 -8.63 -17.06 4.99
N GLN A 33 -8.77 -15.75 5.16
CA GLN A 33 -10.08 -15.13 5.40
C GLN A 33 -11.03 -15.35 4.22
N PHE A 34 -10.49 -15.46 3.03
CA PHE A 34 -11.28 -15.70 1.82
C PHE A 34 -11.27 -17.16 1.39
N HIS A 35 -10.86 -18.05 2.28
CA HIS A 35 -10.87 -19.51 2.09
C HIS A 35 -9.99 -19.96 0.92
N MET A 36 -8.85 -19.30 0.74
CA MET A 36 -7.87 -19.62 -0.29
C MET A 36 -6.51 -19.90 0.33
N SER A 37 -5.73 -20.75 -0.35
CA SER A 37 -4.29 -20.82 -0.07
C SER A 37 -3.64 -19.53 -0.51
N GLU A 38 -2.46 -19.22 0.04
CA GLU A 38 -1.72 -18.02 -0.36
C GLU A 38 -1.43 -18.01 -1.87
N SER A 39 -0.99 -19.15 -2.43
CA SER A 39 -0.72 -19.25 -3.87
C SER A 39 -1.95 -18.99 -4.73
N ALA A 40 -3.08 -19.59 -4.34
CA ALA A 40 -4.34 -19.41 -5.08
C ALA A 40 -4.80 -17.95 -5.02
N PHE A 41 -4.70 -17.35 -3.83
CA PHE A 41 -5.05 -15.95 -3.64
C PHE A 41 -4.19 -15.03 -4.51
N CYS A 42 -2.89 -15.22 -4.51
CA CYS A 42 -1.97 -14.39 -5.29
C CYS A 42 -2.25 -14.49 -6.79
N ARG A 43 -2.50 -15.70 -7.29
CA ARG A 43 -2.86 -15.91 -8.70
C ARG A 43 -4.20 -15.24 -9.03
N PHE A 44 -5.19 -15.43 -8.17
CA PHE A 44 -6.52 -14.85 -8.35
C PHE A 44 -6.44 -13.32 -8.39
N PHE A 45 -5.75 -12.73 -7.43
CA PHE A 45 -5.60 -11.28 -7.33
C PHE A 45 -4.95 -10.73 -8.62
N LYS A 46 -3.82 -11.29 -9.00
CA LYS A 46 -3.07 -10.82 -10.17
C LYS A 46 -3.85 -11.01 -11.46
N SER A 47 -4.65 -12.09 -11.56
CA SER A 47 -5.43 -12.36 -12.78
C SER A 47 -6.47 -11.27 -13.05
N ILE A 48 -6.99 -10.64 -12.00
CA ILE A 48 -8.02 -9.58 -12.14
C ILE A 48 -7.40 -8.19 -12.10
N MET A 49 -6.48 -7.96 -11.16
CA MET A 49 -5.94 -6.62 -10.91
C MET A 49 -4.71 -6.29 -11.76
N HIS A 50 -4.08 -7.30 -12.36
CA HIS A 50 -2.87 -7.18 -13.21
C HIS A 50 -1.63 -6.67 -12.47
N ILE A 51 -1.70 -6.57 -11.14
CA ILE A 51 -0.55 -6.35 -10.27
C ILE A 51 -0.66 -7.32 -9.10
N SER A 52 0.46 -7.55 -8.39
CA SER A 52 0.43 -8.44 -7.23
C SER A 52 -0.29 -7.78 -6.06
N ALA A 53 -0.81 -8.61 -5.14
CA ALA A 53 -1.45 -8.12 -3.93
C ALA A 53 -0.48 -7.30 -3.07
N VAL A 54 0.79 -7.71 -3.00
CA VAL A 54 1.82 -6.97 -2.27
C VAL A 54 2.02 -5.59 -2.88
N THR A 55 2.10 -5.50 -4.21
CA THR A 55 2.25 -4.22 -4.89
C THR A 55 1.04 -3.32 -4.60
N TYR A 56 -0.16 -3.87 -4.63
CA TYR A 56 -1.37 -3.12 -4.34
C TYR A 56 -1.33 -2.52 -2.93
N VAL A 57 -1.02 -3.34 -1.92
CA VAL A 57 -0.92 -2.86 -0.53
C VAL A 57 0.17 -1.79 -0.41
N ASN A 58 1.33 -2.03 -1.00
CA ASN A 58 2.43 -1.06 -0.96
C ASN A 58 2.03 0.27 -1.59
N ASN A 59 1.29 0.24 -2.69
CA ASN A 59 0.81 1.46 -3.34
C ASN A 59 -0.12 2.26 -2.42
N LEU A 60 -1.02 1.59 -1.71
CA LEU A 60 -1.90 2.23 -0.73
C LEU A 60 -1.10 2.86 0.42
N ARG A 61 -0.12 2.12 0.94
CA ARG A 61 0.73 2.58 2.03
C ARG A 61 1.57 3.80 1.62
N ILE A 62 2.13 3.77 0.41
CA ILE A 62 2.92 4.89 -0.09
C ILE A 62 2.04 6.12 -0.31
N ALA A 63 0.84 5.97 -0.84
CA ALA A 63 -0.08 7.10 -1.02
C ALA A 63 -0.40 7.76 0.33
N GLU A 64 -0.67 6.95 1.36
CA GLU A 64 -0.93 7.47 2.70
C GLU A 64 0.32 8.16 3.29
N SER A 65 1.50 7.58 3.07
CA SER A 65 2.74 8.20 3.53
C SER A 65 2.96 9.57 2.88
N CYS A 66 2.66 9.70 1.61
CA CYS A 66 2.75 10.98 0.91
C CYS A 66 1.82 12.02 1.54
N ARG A 67 0.60 11.62 1.87
CA ARG A 67 -0.36 12.50 2.54
C ARG A 67 0.19 12.99 3.88
N LEU A 68 0.76 12.08 4.68
CA LEU A 68 1.32 12.42 5.98
C LEU A 68 2.60 13.27 5.86
N LEU A 69 3.45 12.98 4.88
CA LEU A 69 4.65 13.77 4.62
C LEU A 69 4.30 15.22 4.27
N LEU A 70 3.19 15.43 3.57
CA LEU A 70 2.74 16.76 3.17
C LEU A 70 1.96 17.48 4.26
N SER A 71 1.27 16.78 5.13
CA SER A 71 0.34 17.38 6.10
C SER A 71 0.86 17.43 7.52
N THR A 72 2.00 16.79 7.82
CA THR A 72 2.58 16.75 9.18
C THR A 72 4.07 17.01 9.13
N GLU A 73 4.65 17.27 10.31
CA GLU A 73 6.10 17.35 10.50
C GLU A 73 6.64 16.14 11.24
N GLU A 74 5.85 15.07 11.32
CA GLU A 74 6.25 13.86 12.03
C GLU A 74 7.49 13.22 11.41
N ALA A 75 8.23 12.49 12.24
CA ALA A 75 9.42 11.76 11.79
C ALA A 75 9.05 10.76 10.70
N ILE A 76 9.91 10.63 9.71
CA ILE A 76 9.70 9.71 8.57
C ILE A 76 9.53 8.27 9.07
N SER A 77 10.30 7.86 10.11
CA SER A 77 10.15 6.53 10.69
C SER A 77 8.78 6.30 11.31
N LYS A 78 8.21 7.32 11.94
CA LYS A 78 6.86 7.22 12.51
C LYS A 78 5.83 7.10 11.40
N ILE A 79 5.97 7.89 10.35
CA ILE A 79 5.06 7.84 9.20
C ILE A 79 5.08 6.45 8.57
N ALA A 80 6.29 5.89 8.36
CA ALA A 80 6.43 4.54 7.80
C ALA A 80 5.68 3.50 8.65
N SER A 81 5.86 3.56 9.95
CA SER A 81 5.21 2.65 10.89
C SER A 81 3.68 2.82 10.88
N ASP A 82 3.20 4.06 10.92
CA ASP A 82 1.77 4.37 10.92
C ASP A 82 1.08 3.91 9.63
N CYS A 83 1.83 3.86 8.53
CA CYS A 83 1.30 3.40 7.23
C CYS A 83 1.32 1.89 7.07
N GLY A 84 1.87 1.16 8.03
CA GLY A 84 1.88 -0.30 8.02
C GLY A 84 3.20 -0.95 7.64
N PHE A 85 4.27 -0.18 7.44
CA PHE A 85 5.59 -0.74 7.16
C PHE A 85 6.27 -1.15 8.45
N ARG A 86 6.73 -2.40 8.53
CA ARG A 86 7.44 -2.93 9.70
C ARG A 86 8.87 -2.46 9.78
N ASN A 87 9.44 -2.04 8.66
CA ASN A 87 10.88 -1.85 8.51
C ASN A 87 11.11 -0.58 7.69
N ILE A 88 11.88 0.35 8.25
CA ILE A 88 12.14 1.64 7.59
C ILE A 88 12.95 1.47 6.29
N SER A 89 13.85 0.50 6.24
CA SER A 89 14.65 0.24 5.03
C SER A 89 13.77 -0.22 3.88
N TYR A 90 12.82 -1.10 4.16
CA TYR A 90 11.85 -1.57 3.17
C TYR A 90 10.96 -0.41 2.70
N PHE A 91 10.48 0.41 3.63
CA PHE A 91 9.70 1.60 3.30
C PHE A 91 10.48 2.53 2.36
N ASN A 92 11.72 2.84 2.69
CA ASN A 92 12.54 3.73 1.88
C ASN A 92 12.74 3.18 0.47
N ARG A 93 12.97 1.87 0.35
CA ARG A 93 13.14 1.23 -0.95
C ARG A 93 11.86 1.32 -1.78
N VAL A 94 10.74 0.95 -1.19
CA VAL A 94 9.44 0.98 -1.89
C VAL A 94 9.06 2.41 -2.28
N PHE A 95 9.26 3.36 -1.36
CA PHE A 95 8.96 4.75 -1.62
C PHE A 95 9.78 5.26 -2.82
N GLN A 96 11.09 4.99 -2.82
CA GLN A 96 11.96 5.45 -3.88
C GLN A 96 11.63 4.80 -5.22
N GLU A 97 11.26 3.52 -5.23
CA GLU A 97 10.82 2.82 -6.43
C GLU A 97 9.55 3.46 -7.03
N ARG A 98 8.62 3.88 -6.18
CA ARG A 98 7.34 4.44 -6.64
C ARG A 98 7.43 5.92 -6.95
N MET A 99 8.12 6.69 -6.12
CA MET A 99 8.12 8.14 -6.18
C MET A 99 9.37 8.73 -6.84
N HIS A 100 10.38 7.88 -7.12
CA HIS A 100 11.65 8.27 -7.76
C HIS A 100 12.43 9.29 -6.95
N GLN A 101 12.20 9.35 -5.64
CA GLN A 101 12.92 10.20 -4.69
C GLN A 101 12.72 9.64 -3.30
N THR A 102 13.55 10.08 -2.35
CA THR A 102 13.42 9.65 -0.96
C THR A 102 12.25 10.36 -0.29
N PRO A 103 11.72 9.81 0.81
CA PRO A 103 10.66 10.49 1.57
C PRO A 103 11.05 11.90 2.01
N GLY A 104 12.31 12.08 2.43
CA GLY A 104 12.81 13.39 2.84
C GLY A 104 12.86 14.38 1.68
N GLN A 105 13.34 13.94 0.52
CA GLN A 105 13.35 14.74 -0.69
C GLN A 105 11.94 15.15 -1.11
N PHE A 106 11.03 14.20 -1.08
CA PHE A 106 9.62 14.45 -1.42
C PHE A 106 9.03 15.53 -0.52
N ARG A 107 9.24 15.43 0.79
CA ARG A 107 8.75 16.44 1.74
C ARG A 107 9.35 17.81 1.48
N SER A 108 10.66 17.89 1.26
CA SER A 108 11.37 19.15 1.05
C SER A 108 10.96 19.83 -0.25
N LEU A 109 10.92 19.09 -1.35
CA LEU A 109 10.53 19.63 -2.64
C LEU A 109 9.09 20.13 -2.65
N SER A 110 8.20 19.41 -2.00
CA SER A 110 6.80 19.82 -1.89
C SER A 110 6.65 21.10 -1.07
N ALA A 111 7.43 21.25 0.01
CA ALA A 111 7.44 22.45 0.82
C ALA A 111 7.97 23.65 0.03
N GLU A 112 9.05 23.48 -0.72
CA GLU A 112 9.62 24.51 -1.58
C GLU A 112 8.62 24.95 -2.66
N ASN A 113 7.95 24.00 -3.28
CA ASN A 113 6.95 24.32 -4.30
C ASN A 113 5.78 25.10 -3.75
N ARG A 114 5.37 24.82 -2.50
CA ARG A 114 4.31 25.58 -1.85
C ARG A 114 4.74 27.02 -1.56
N THR A 115 5.98 27.21 -1.12
CA THR A 115 6.48 28.56 -0.78
C THR A 115 6.80 29.37 -2.03
N ALA A 116 7.06 28.75 -3.18
CA ALA A 116 7.32 29.42 -4.44
C ALA A 116 6.06 30.05 -5.07
N ILE A 117 4.90 29.63 -4.64
CA ILE A 117 3.63 30.18 -5.12
C ILE A 117 3.22 31.37 -4.26
#